data_3f75cffc56826f558caab551f03e3d62
#
_entry.id   3f75cffc56826f558caab551f03e3d62
#
_cell.length_a   1.000
_cell.length_b   1.000
_cell.length_c   1.000
_cell.angle_alpha   90.00
_cell.angle_beta   90.00
_cell.angle_gamma   90.00
#
_symmetry.space_group_name_H-M   'P 1'
#
loop_
_entity.id
_entity.type
_entity.pdbx_description
1 polymer ?
#
loop_
_entity_poly.entity_id
_entity_poly.type
_entity_poly.pdbx_seq_one_letter_code
_entity_poly.pdbx_strand_id
1 'polypeptide(L)'
;MIENRRNFLSHMASIAAGSFLLNDVGYASFILKANKNPESIDQKELSKLYMLERGSSYLNHASIGTIPRPIHNAHVKYLEICESNPSLYVWGAPWKLITNKTRELAADLLGCHSNDIAITHNTTEGFNILAHGLKLNKKHEVLFSSLNHSGASMSWYGLSKTKNYKVRSFEFPIHLINEMNRKDIINIYKSQIRSNTKVLVLPHIDNIVGLRHPVNEIAREVKSLGVEYVFVDGAQSLGMISIDLKNSQIDAYSMSPHKWLQAPKGTGLFYVNKNLRDIIPKMWYKSSRPEEDKTATKYEDYSTRAWPAVVALGDAIRFHNSLGQQRKDDHYNFLWSETKKIIDKESKLDWLSPSNYDLGSMIMTIGIQSRSSFELSEILSNDYNIHIRPFEKPINALRISPNLSSDLNDIQKLIDVVLKNI
;
A
#
# COMPACT_ATOMS: atom_id res chain seq x y z
N MET A 1 20.33 -31.09 -24.16
CA MET A 1 19.49 -29.97 -24.66
C MET A 1 18.00 -30.18 -24.45
N ILE A 2 17.44 -31.38 -24.63
CA ILE A 2 15.98 -31.66 -24.49
C ILE A 2 15.52 -31.57 -23.02
N GLU A 3 16.31 -32.07 -22.10
CA GLU A 3 16.00 -32.09 -20.66
C GLU A 3 15.95 -30.67 -20.08
N ASN A 4 16.87 -29.78 -20.44
CA ASN A 4 16.88 -28.39 -20.04
C ASN A 4 15.66 -27.63 -20.56
N ARG A 5 15.20 -27.89 -21.77
CA ARG A 5 14.02 -27.25 -22.36
C ARG A 5 12.73 -27.69 -21.66
N ARG A 6 12.63 -28.95 -21.31
CA ARG A 6 11.47 -29.52 -20.60
C ARG A 6 11.38 -28.97 -19.19
N ASN A 7 12.49 -28.96 -18.45
CA ASN A 7 12.57 -28.36 -17.11
C ASN A 7 12.24 -26.87 -17.14
N PHE A 8 12.77 -26.16 -18.14
CA PHE A 8 12.43 -24.75 -18.37
C PHE A 8 10.92 -24.55 -18.56
N LEU A 9 10.29 -25.29 -19.48
CA LEU A 9 8.85 -25.16 -19.74
C LEU A 9 8.01 -25.52 -18.49
N SER A 10 8.45 -26.54 -17.73
CA SER A 10 7.81 -26.93 -16.48
C SER A 10 7.90 -25.83 -15.42
N HIS A 11 9.08 -25.23 -15.23
CA HIS A 11 9.24 -24.11 -14.30
C HIS A 11 8.39 -22.90 -14.71
N MET A 12 8.36 -22.58 -16.02
CA MET A 12 7.57 -21.47 -16.53
C MET A 12 6.06 -21.70 -16.33
N ALA A 13 5.58 -22.89 -16.58
CA ALA A 13 4.18 -23.26 -16.35
C ALA A 13 3.84 -23.17 -14.84
N SER A 14 4.72 -23.67 -13.98
CA SER A 14 4.56 -23.62 -12.52
C SER A 14 4.52 -22.19 -11.99
N ILE A 15 5.41 -21.33 -12.48
CA ILE A 15 5.45 -19.92 -12.10
C ILE A 15 4.17 -19.21 -12.57
N ALA A 16 3.78 -19.39 -13.82
CA ALA A 16 2.60 -18.76 -14.40
C ALA A 16 1.29 -19.17 -13.68
N ALA A 17 1.23 -20.43 -13.24
CA ALA A 17 0.09 -20.97 -12.48
C ALA A 17 0.11 -20.59 -10.98
N GLY A 18 1.23 -20.08 -10.47
CA GLY A 18 1.40 -19.88 -9.01
C GLY A 18 1.54 -21.18 -8.24
N SER A 19 1.98 -22.28 -8.89
CA SER A 19 1.99 -23.61 -8.28
C SER A 19 2.97 -23.72 -7.10
N PHE A 20 3.98 -22.89 -7.00
CA PHE A 20 4.86 -22.88 -5.82
C PHE A 20 4.15 -22.37 -4.57
N LEU A 21 3.22 -21.44 -4.73
CA LEU A 21 2.33 -21.01 -3.66
C LEU A 21 1.39 -22.13 -3.23
N LEU A 22 0.75 -22.81 -4.20
CA LEU A 22 -0.21 -23.88 -3.95
C LEU A 22 0.43 -25.15 -3.39
N ASN A 23 1.72 -25.36 -3.60
CA ASN A 23 2.48 -26.50 -3.08
C ASN A 23 2.90 -26.33 -1.61
N ASP A 24 2.69 -25.15 -1.02
CA ASP A 24 2.91 -24.96 0.42
C ASP A 24 1.79 -25.66 1.20
N VAL A 25 2.14 -26.67 2.01
CA VAL A 25 1.18 -27.52 2.74
C VAL A 25 0.35 -26.70 3.73
N GLY A 26 0.98 -25.72 4.40
CA GLY A 26 0.28 -24.84 5.35
C GLY A 26 -0.76 -23.97 4.65
N TYR A 27 -0.41 -23.40 3.51
CA TYR A 27 -1.31 -22.60 2.71
C TYR A 27 -2.46 -23.43 2.11
N ALA A 28 -2.16 -24.59 1.54
CA ALA A 28 -3.18 -25.48 1.01
C ALA A 28 -4.20 -25.91 2.08
N SER A 29 -3.70 -26.27 3.28
CA SER A 29 -4.57 -26.61 4.42
C SER A 29 -5.43 -25.41 4.85
N PHE A 30 -4.85 -24.21 4.92
CA PHE A 30 -5.58 -22.99 5.24
C PHE A 30 -6.70 -22.71 4.23
N ILE A 31 -6.40 -22.78 2.92
CA ILE A 31 -7.39 -22.53 1.86
C ILE A 31 -8.52 -23.57 1.89
N LEU A 32 -8.21 -24.85 2.12
CA LEU A 32 -9.24 -25.89 2.26
C LEU A 32 -10.18 -25.63 3.43
N LYS A 33 -9.66 -25.15 4.57
CA LYS A 33 -10.48 -24.78 5.74
C LYS A 33 -11.29 -23.53 5.46
N ALA A 34 -10.70 -22.51 4.85
CA ALA A 34 -11.37 -21.27 4.48
C ALA A 34 -12.53 -21.50 3.49
N ASN A 35 -12.39 -22.45 2.55
CA ASN A 35 -13.45 -22.82 1.63
C ASN A 35 -14.63 -23.56 2.31
N LYS A 36 -14.38 -24.25 3.43
CA LYS A 36 -15.42 -24.90 4.24
C LYS A 36 -16.21 -23.89 5.09
N ASN A 37 -15.59 -22.79 5.48
CA ASN A 37 -16.23 -21.70 6.21
C ASN A 37 -15.94 -20.35 5.52
N PRO A 38 -16.69 -20.03 4.45
CA PRO A 38 -16.41 -18.87 3.62
C PRO A 38 -16.65 -17.50 4.31
N GLU A 39 -17.36 -17.48 5.42
CA GLU A 39 -17.74 -16.23 6.09
C GLU A 39 -16.70 -15.74 7.11
N SER A 40 -15.72 -16.58 7.48
CA SER A 40 -14.72 -16.20 8.50
C SER A 40 -13.30 -16.59 8.11
N ILE A 41 -12.34 -15.81 8.61
CA ILE A 41 -10.92 -16.19 8.64
C ILE A 41 -10.68 -16.93 9.96
N ASP A 42 -10.18 -18.16 9.86
CA ASP A 42 -9.64 -18.86 11.03
C ASP A 42 -8.29 -18.20 11.39
N GLN A 43 -8.35 -17.27 12.33
CA GLN A 43 -7.20 -16.46 12.76
C GLN A 43 -6.04 -17.32 13.27
N LYS A 44 -6.33 -18.40 14.00
CA LYS A 44 -5.31 -19.32 14.50
C LYS A 44 -4.56 -20.05 13.40
N GLU A 45 -5.25 -20.43 12.33
CA GLU A 45 -4.61 -21.05 11.17
C GLU A 45 -3.90 -20.01 10.31
N LEU A 46 -4.48 -18.82 10.13
CA LEU A 46 -3.88 -17.76 9.36
C LEU A 46 -2.57 -17.26 10.00
N SER A 47 -2.54 -17.07 11.32
CA SER A 47 -1.35 -16.61 12.04
C SER A 47 -0.15 -17.59 11.88
N LYS A 48 -0.40 -18.89 11.73
CA LYS A 48 0.66 -19.89 11.48
C LYS A 48 1.40 -19.69 10.16
N LEU A 49 0.80 -18.99 9.21
CA LEU A 49 1.43 -18.69 7.92
C LEU A 49 2.52 -17.61 8.03
N TYR A 50 2.63 -16.90 9.16
CA TYR A 50 3.59 -15.82 9.33
C TYR A 50 4.83 -16.28 10.11
N MET A 51 5.96 -15.60 9.82
CA MET A 51 7.27 -15.91 10.40
C MET A 51 7.69 -14.87 11.45
N LEU A 52 6.71 -14.25 12.09
CA LEU A 52 7.00 -13.31 13.18
C LEU A 52 7.70 -14.02 14.32
N GLU A 53 8.55 -13.30 15.03
CA GLU A 53 9.24 -13.79 16.20
C GLU A 53 8.24 -14.26 17.28
N ARG A 54 8.55 -15.39 17.92
CA ARG A 54 7.66 -15.95 18.94
C ARG A 54 7.50 -14.99 20.11
N GLY A 55 6.24 -14.72 20.48
CA GLY A 55 5.91 -13.79 21.57
C GLY A 55 5.91 -12.31 21.17
N SER A 56 6.26 -12.00 19.93
CA SER A 56 6.16 -10.63 19.38
C SER A 56 4.72 -10.28 19.03
N SER A 57 4.28 -9.08 19.44
CA SER A 57 3.05 -8.45 18.96
C SER A 57 3.42 -7.38 17.92
N TYR A 58 3.39 -7.75 16.63
CA TYR A 58 3.74 -6.86 15.53
C TYR A 58 2.53 -6.08 15.05
N LEU A 59 2.41 -4.83 15.51
CA LEU A 59 1.29 -3.91 15.23
C LEU A 59 1.74 -2.69 14.41
N ASN A 60 2.72 -2.85 13.51
CA ASN A 60 3.31 -1.75 12.72
C ASN A 60 3.33 -2.02 11.20
N HIS A 61 2.30 -2.68 10.67
CA HIS A 61 2.20 -3.02 9.24
C HIS A 61 2.08 -1.79 8.33
N ALA A 62 1.56 -0.67 8.82
CA ALA A 62 1.52 0.59 8.07
C ALA A 62 2.92 1.16 7.77
N SER A 63 3.94 0.84 8.58
CA SER A 63 5.33 1.17 8.26
C SER A 63 5.89 0.17 7.25
N ILE A 64 5.82 -1.13 7.56
CA ILE A 64 6.25 -2.21 6.67
C ILE A 64 5.50 -3.50 7.03
N GLY A 65 4.98 -4.20 6.01
CA GLY A 65 4.26 -5.46 6.21
C GLY A 65 5.20 -6.65 6.41
N THR A 66 4.71 -7.69 7.08
CA THR A 66 5.35 -9.01 7.09
C THR A 66 4.84 -9.83 5.91
N ILE A 67 5.69 -10.71 5.37
CA ILE A 67 5.36 -11.58 4.25
C ILE A 67 4.91 -12.97 4.78
N PRO A 68 3.79 -13.53 4.32
CA PRO A 68 3.40 -14.89 4.69
C PRO A 68 4.41 -15.93 4.18
N ARG A 69 4.64 -16.99 4.95
CA ARG A 69 5.57 -18.09 4.62
C ARG A 69 5.39 -18.67 3.21
N PRO A 70 4.17 -18.93 2.73
CA PRO A 70 3.97 -19.44 1.37
C PRO A 70 4.55 -18.51 0.29
N ILE A 71 4.34 -17.19 0.42
CA ILE A 71 4.90 -16.21 -0.51
C ILE A 71 6.42 -16.13 -0.37
N HIS A 72 6.92 -16.17 0.87
CA HIS A 72 8.36 -16.20 1.13
C HIS A 72 9.02 -17.43 0.46
N ASN A 73 8.47 -18.63 0.66
CA ASN A 73 9.00 -19.85 0.10
C ASN A 73 8.97 -19.84 -1.44
N ALA A 74 7.88 -19.33 -2.03
CA ALA A 74 7.80 -19.14 -3.48
C ALA A 74 8.89 -18.16 -3.98
N HIS A 75 9.11 -17.05 -3.27
CA HIS A 75 10.15 -16.06 -3.61
C HIS A 75 11.56 -16.66 -3.57
N VAL A 76 11.88 -17.46 -2.53
CA VAL A 76 13.16 -18.19 -2.44
C VAL A 76 13.31 -19.14 -3.63
N LYS A 77 12.24 -19.86 -3.99
CA LYS A 77 12.27 -20.74 -5.15
C LYS A 77 12.52 -20.03 -6.47
N TYR A 78 11.98 -18.82 -6.63
CA TYR A 78 12.26 -17.99 -7.82
C TYR A 78 13.71 -17.50 -7.86
N LEU A 79 14.34 -17.21 -6.71
CA LEU A 79 15.76 -16.91 -6.64
C LEU A 79 16.59 -18.10 -7.10
N GLU A 80 16.34 -19.32 -6.58
CA GLU A 80 17.02 -20.54 -7.00
C GLU A 80 16.91 -20.80 -8.52
N ILE A 81 15.72 -20.60 -9.08
CA ILE A 81 15.47 -20.75 -10.52
C ILE A 81 16.29 -19.73 -11.31
N CYS A 82 16.32 -18.45 -10.90
CA CYS A 82 17.12 -17.42 -11.57
C CYS A 82 18.61 -17.76 -11.56
N GLU A 83 19.13 -18.22 -10.43
CA GLU A 83 20.54 -18.56 -10.28
C GLU A 83 20.94 -19.87 -11.01
N SER A 84 19.99 -20.75 -11.27
CA SER A 84 20.26 -22.00 -12.00
C SER A 84 20.69 -21.75 -13.46
N ASN A 85 20.24 -20.70 -14.09
CA ASN A 85 20.69 -20.24 -15.41
C ASN A 85 20.33 -18.77 -15.63
N PRO A 86 21.17 -17.81 -15.16
CA PRO A 86 20.89 -16.38 -15.24
C PRO A 86 20.66 -15.86 -16.66
N SER A 87 21.38 -16.40 -17.66
CA SER A 87 21.18 -16.00 -19.07
C SER A 87 19.79 -16.34 -19.59
N LEU A 88 19.24 -17.48 -19.17
CA LEU A 88 17.92 -17.92 -19.58
C LEU A 88 16.81 -17.24 -18.78
N TYR A 89 16.97 -17.18 -17.47
CA TYR A 89 15.90 -16.79 -16.54
C TYR A 89 15.92 -15.30 -16.19
N VAL A 90 17.02 -14.57 -16.39
CA VAL A 90 17.10 -13.13 -16.15
C VAL A 90 16.97 -12.30 -17.43
N TRP A 91 17.52 -12.80 -18.54
CA TRP A 91 17.55 -12.06 -19.81
C TRP A 91 16.61 -12.64 -20.88
N GLY A 92 16.06 -13.82 -20.67
CA GLY A 92 15.24 -14.52 -21.65
C GLY A 92 13.83 -13.96 -21.79
N ALA A 93 13.21 -14.21 -22.95
CA ALA A 93 11.82 -13.85 -23.26
C ALA A 93 10.77 -14.32 -22.23
N PRO A 94 10.95 -15.44 -21.53
CA PRO A 94 9.99 -15.93 -20.53
C PRO A 94 9.64 -14.96 -19.43
N TRP A 95 10.61 -14.18 -18.97
CA TRP A 95 10.38 -13.19 -17.90
C TRP A 95 9.43 -12.07 -18.29
N LYS A 96 9.40 -11.71 -19.55
CA LYS A 96 8.43 -10.74 -20.08
C LYS A 96 7.00 -11.27 -19.93
N LEU A 97 6.76 -12.54 -20.27
CA LEU A 97 5.45 -13.17 -20.13
C LEU A 97 5.00 -13.22 -18.66
N ILE A 98 5.89 -13.62 -17.76
CA ILE A 98 5.59 -13.72 -16.32
C ILE A 98 5.33 -12.33 -15.72
N THR A 99 6.15 -11.34 -16.06
CA THR A 99 5.94 -9.96 -15.60
C THR A 99 4.61 -9.42 -16.10
N ASN A 100 4.23 -9.71 -17.34
CA ASN A 100 2.93 -9.34 -17.87
C ASN A 100 1.81 -10.02 -17.09
N LYS A 101 1.98 -11.29 -16.71
CA LYS A 101 0.99 -11.98 -15.86
C LYS A 101 0.83 -11.35 -14.49
N THR A 102 1.92 -10.95 -13.83
CA THR A 102 1.87 -10.19 -12.58
C THR A 102 1.14 -8.85 -12.77
N ARG A 103 1.38 -8.17 -13.89
CA ARG A 103 0.72 -6.92 -14.25
C ARG A 103 -0.77 -7.08 -14.51
N GLU A 104 -1.19 -8.16 -15.18
CA GLU A 104 -2.60 -8.51 -15.36
C GLU A 104 -3.30 -8.71 -14.02
N LEU A 105 -2.70 -9.51 -13.12
CA LEU A 105 -3.23 -9.71 -11.77
C LEU A 105 -3.35 -8.39 -10.99
N ALA A 106 -2.37 -7.50 -11.13
CA ALA A 106 -2.43 -6.19 -10.50
C ALA A 106 -3.52 -5.31 -11.12
N ALA A 107 -3.71 -5.35 -12.43
CA ALA A 107 -4.76 -4.62 -13.12
C ALA A 107 -6.16 -5.11 -12.71
N ASP A 108 -6.36 -6.42 -12.62
CA ASP A 108 -7.61 -7.02 -12.14
C ASP A 108 -7.90 -6.59 -10.69
N LEU A 109 -6.89 -6.63 -9.81
CA LEU A 109 -7.02 -6.20 -8.40
C LEU A 109 -7.39 -4.71 -8.27
N LEU A 110 -6.97 -3.87 -9.21
CA LEU A 110 -7.17 -2.42 -9.21
C LEU A 110 -8.36 -1.97 -10.07
N GLY A 111 -9.03 -2.88 -10.77
CA GLY A 111 -10.12 -2.56 -11.67
C GLY A 111 -9.68 -1.65 -12.81
N CYS A 112 -8.55 -1.92 -13.48
CA CYS A 112 -8.03 -1.09 -14.57
C CYS A 112 -7.42 -1.93 -15.70
N HIS A 113 -6.87 -1.30 -16.74
CA HIS A 113 -6.22 -2.00 -17.82
C HIS A 113 -4.74 -2.25 -17.51
N SER A 114 -4.20 -3.42 -17.88
CA SER A 114 -2.79 -3.77 -17.64
C SER A 114 -1.78 -2.81 -18.29
N ASN A 115 -2.16 -2.16 -19.41
CA ASN A 115 -1.35 -1.12 -20.04
C ASN A 115 -1.18 0.14 -19.18
N ASP A 116 -2.02 0.34 -18.18
CA ASP A 116 -1.99 1.49 -17.29
C ASP A 116 -1.16 1.24 -16.03
N ILE A 117 -0.59 0.02 -15.89
CA ILE A 117 0.20 -0.40 -14.72
C ILE A 117 1.68 -0.52 -15.06
N ALA A 118 2.52 0.17 -14.29
CA ALA A 118 3.95 -0.09 -14.17
C ALA A 118 4.27 -0.79 -12.85
N ILE A 119 5.23 -1.72 -12.89
CA ILE A 119 5.76 -2.36 -11.69
C ILE A 119 7.01 -1.60 -11.27
N THR A 120 6.91 -0.86 -10.19
CA THR A 120 7.95 -0.01 -9.60
C THR A 120 8.53 -0.65 -8.33
N HIS A 121 9.38 0.09 -7.59
CA HIS A 121 9.93 -0.39 -6.33
C HIS A 121 9.07 -0.01 -5.11
N ASN A 122 8.38 1.12 -5.16
CA ASN A 122 7.55 1.65 -4.08
C ASN A 122 6.73 2.87 -4.54
N THR A 123 5.90 3.40 -3.66
CA THR A 123 5.10 4.61 -3.88
C THR A 123 5.96 5.84 -4.20
N THR A 124 7.10 6.01 -3.54
CA THR A 124 7.99 7.18 -3.72
C THR A 124 8.51 7.27 -5.16
N GLU A 125 8.83 6.14 -5.80
CA GLU A 125 9.26 6.11 -7.20
C GLU A 125 8.17 6.65 -8.13
N GLY A 126 6.92 6.20 -7.96
CA GLY A 126 5.80 6.69 -8.78
C GLY A 126 5.60 8.21 -8.65
N PHE A 127 5.69 8.76 -7.43
CA PHE A 127 5.60 10.21 -7.24
C PHE A 127 6.81 10.96 -7.81
N ASN A 128 7.99 10.39 -7.81
CA ASN A 128 9.14 10.99 -8.50
C ASN A 128 8.95 10.98 -10.03
N ILE A 129 8.43 9.91 -10.61
CA ILE A 129 8.08 9.86 -12.04
C ILE A 129 7.12 11.00 -12.39
N LEU A 130 6.06 11.20 -11.59
CA LEU A 130 5.10 12.28 -11.79
C LEU A 130 5.75 13.66 -11.67
N ALA A 131 6.49 13.92 -10.60
CA ALA A 131 7.08 15.22 -10.32
C ALA A 131 8.17 15.61 -11.34
N HIS A 132 8.96 14.64 -11.78
CA HIS A 132 9.98 14.85 -12.83
C HIS A 132 9.35 14.98 -14.21
N GLY A 133 8.34 14.17 -14.53
CA GLY A 133 7.78 14.12 -15.87
C GLY A 133 6.79 15.25 -16.19
N LEU A 134 6.04 15.74 -15.19
CA LEU A 134 5.02 16.75 -15.41
C LEU A 134 5.65 18.15 -15.70
N LYS A 135 5.17 18.81 -16.74
CA LYS A 135 5.60 20.15 -17.14
C LYS A 135 4.79 21.21 -16.37
N LEU A 136 5.34 21.68 -15.26
CA LEU A 136 4.79 22.78 -14.47
C LEU A 136 5.63 24.07 -14.65
N ASN A 137 5.05 25.23 -14.33
CA ASN A 137 5.70 26.54 -14.39
C ASN A 137 5.17 27.47 -13.29
N LYS A 138 5.66 28.73 -13.24
CA LYS A 138 5.34 29.74 -12.20
C LYS A 138 3.85 30.05 -12.01
N LYS A 139 3.00 29.71 -12.99
CA LYS A 139 1.55 29.93 -12.91
C LYS A 139 0.83 28.77 -12.20
N HIS A 140 1.50 27.64 -11.96
CA HIS A 140 0.91 26.41 -11.48
C HIS A 140 1.21 26.18 -10.00
N GLU A 141 0.27 25.60 -9.31
CA GLU A 141 0.38 25.18 -7.91
C GLU A 141 0.16 23.67 -7.79
N VAL A 142 0.99 23.02 -6.99
CA VAL A 142 0.76 21.65 -6.47
C VAL A 142 0.27 21.77 -5.04
N LEU A 143 -0.88 21.17 -4.76
CA LEU A 143 -1.56 21.22 -3.47
C LEU A 143 -1.57 19.86 -2.81
N PHE A 144 -1.34 19.81 -1.49
CA PHE A 144 -1.58 18.65 -0.64
C PHE A 144 -1.88 19.05 0.81
N SER A 145 -2.36 18.11 1.60
CA SER A 145 -2.66 18.32 3.02
C SER A 145 -1.48 17.93 3.92
N SER A 146 -1.52 18.34 5.18
CA SER A 146 -0.57 17.88 6.21
C SER A 146 -0.63 16.38 6.49
N LEU A 147 -1.66 15.66 6.00
CA LEU A 147 -1.77 14.21 6.07
C LEU A 147 -0.98 13.47 4.98
N ASN A 148 -0.39 14.18 4.01
CA ASN A 148 0.40 13.54 2.97
C ASN A 148 1.73 13.01 3.51
N HIS A 149 2.04 11.76 3.17
CA HIS A 149 3.35 11.18 3.49
C HIS A 149 4.48 11.86 2.70
N SER A 150 5.65 11.99 3.32
CA SER A 150 6.84 12.62 2.70
C SER A 150 7.22 11.96 1.36
N GLY A 151 7.06 10.64 1.21
CA GLY A 151 7.30 9.91 -0.03
C GLY A 151 6.46 10.39 -1.21
N ALA A 152 5.28 10.98 -0.97
CA ALA A 152 4.40 11.52 -1.98
C ALA A 152 4.53 13.04 -2.19
N SER A 153 5.15 13.77 -1.24
CA SER A 153 5.19 15.24 -1.24
C SER A 153 6.57 15.84 -1.48
N MET A 154 7.66 15.22 -0.99
CA MET A 154 9.00 15.83 -1.00
C MET A 154 9.60 16.04 -2.39
N SER A 155 9.28 15.19 -3.37
CA SER A 155 9.72 15.38 -4.76
C SER A 155 9.18 16.69 -5.37
N TRP A 156 7.96 17.09 -5.01
CA TRP A 156 7.37 18.35 -5.45
C TRP A 156 8.09 19.54 -4.85
N TYR A 157 8.40 19.53 -3.56
CA TYR A 157 9.19 20.59 -2.92
C TYR A 157 10.61 20.68 -3.51
N GLY A 158 11.27 19.52 -3.66
CA GLY A 158 12.64 19.46 -4.21
C GLY A 158 12.74 20.05 -5.62
N LEU A 159 11.74 19.78 -6.46
CA LEU A 159 11.73 20.23 -7.87
C LEU A 159 11.10 21.61 -8.07
N SER A 160 10.37 22.14 -7.10
CA SER A 160 9.66 23.41 -7.25
C SER A 160 10.56 24.59 -7.61
N LYS A 161 11.78 24.63 -7.03
CA LYS A 161 12.76 25.70 -7.29
C LYS A 161 13.31 25.64 -8.71
N THR A 162 13.69 24.44 -9.18
CA THR A 162 14.30 24.24 -10.52
C THR A 162 13.28 24.33 -11.64
N LYS A 163 12.04 23.87 -11.42
CA LYS A 163 10.95 23.88 -12.40
C LYS A 163 10.05 25.13 -12.27
N ASN A 164 10.30 25.98 -11.27
CA ASN A 164 9.62 27.26 -11.07
C ASN A 164 8.09 27.14 -11.01
N TYR A 165 7.56 26.27 -10.11
CA TYR A 165 6.15 26.19 -9.78
C TYR A 165 5.96 26.36 -8.26
N LYS A 166 4.72 26.58 -7.82
CA LYS A 166 4.38 26.74 -6.40
C LYS A 166 3.98 25.41 -5.79
N VAL A 167 4.38 25.20 -4.54
CA VAL A 167 3.90 24.09 -3.70
C VAL A 167 3.21 24.68 -2.48
N ARG A 168 2.02 24.19 -2.18
CA ARG A 168 1.27 24.58 -0.98
C ARG A 168 0.76 23.35 -0.25
N SER A 169 0.99 23.35 1.06
CA SER A 169 0.35 22.42 1.98
C SER A 169 -0.70 23.19 2.81
N PHE A 170 -1.79 22.51 3.15
CA PHE A 170 -2.78 23.01 4.10
C PHE A 170 -2.88 22.08 5.30
N GLU A 171 -3.17 22.65 6.48
CA GLU A 171 -3.41 21.88 7.68
C GLU A 171 -4.78 21.18 7.61
N PHE A 172 -4.79 19.86 7.66
CA PHE A 172 -6.01 19.07 7.77
C PHE A 172 -6.49 19.11 9.23
N PRO A 173 -7.74 19.42 9.52
CA PRO A 173 -8.24 19.60 10.89
C PRO A 173 -8.45 18.25 11.61
N ILE A 174 -7.35 17.56 11.94
CA ILE A 174 -7.37 16.24 12.58
C ILE A 174 -8.09 16.24 13.94
N HIS A 175 -8.13 17.35 14.63
CA HIS A 175 -8.84 17.48 15.91
C HIS A 175 -10.38 17.34 15.78
N LEU A 176 -10.92 17.45 14.56
CA LEU A 176 -12.34 17.22 14.25
C LEU A 176 -12.61 15.83 13.67
N ILE A 177 -11.59 14.96 13.58
CA ILE A 177 -11.68 13.71 12.82
C ILE A 177 -12.82 12.80 13.28
N ASN A 178 -13.16 12.81 14.56
CA ASN A 178 -14.22 11.99 15.15
C ASN A 178 -15.64 12.48 14.79
N GLU A 179 -15.77 13.74 14.36
CA GLU A 179 -17.05 14.36 14.04
C GLU A 179 -17.30 14.45 12.52
N MET A 180 -16.24 14.23 11.71
CA MET A 180 -16.33 14.36 10.26
C MET A 180 -17.14 13.25 9.61
N ASN A 181 -17.91 13.65 8.62
CA ASN A 181 -18.51 12.76 7.65
C ASN A 181 -17.83 12.90 6.27
N ARG A 182 -18.21 12.06 5.33
CA ARG A 182 -17.67 12.04 3.96
C ARG A 182 -17.75 13.42 3.25
N LYS A 183 -18.86 14.13 3.43
CA LYS A 183 -19.10 15.43 2.80
C LYS A 183 -18.18 16.50 3.36
N ASP A 184 -17.90 16.46 4.66
CA ASP A 184 -17.00 17.40 5.32
C ASP A 184 -15.59 17.27 4.74
N ILE A 185 -15.10 16.05 4.59
CA ILE A 185 -13.79 15.77 4.00
C ILE A 185 -13.70 16.32 2.57
N ILE A 186 -14.71 16.08 1.74
CA ILE A 186 -14.78 16.58 0.37
C ILE A 186 -14.75 18.12 0.37
N ASN A 187 -15.52 18.77 1.23
CA ASN A 187 -15.60 20.23 1.33
C ASN A 187 -14.28 20.85 1.82
N ILE A 188 -13.55 20.19 2.72
CA ILE A 188 -12.20 20.61 3.13
C ILE A 188 -11.30 20.73 1.91
N TYR A 189 -11.19 19.68 1.08
CA TYR A 189 -10.37 19.72 -0.13
C TYR A 189 -10.87 20.79 -1.13
N LYS A 190 -12.19 20.87 -1.36
CA LYS A 190 -12.78 21.89 -2.27
C LYS A 190 -12.43 23.30 -1.86
N SER A 191 -12.53 23.61 -0.58
CA SER A 191 -12.24 24.96 -0.05
C SER A 191 -10.78 25.39 -0.25
N GLN A 192 -9.88 24.45 -0.47
CA GLN A 192 -8.46 24.74 -0.69
C GLN A 192 -8.10 24.98 -2.16
N ILE A 193 -8.99 24.71 -3.10
CA ILE A 193 -8.70 24.88 -4.53
C ILE A 193 -8.68 26.36 -4.90
N ARG A 194 -7.63 26.76 -5.62
CA ARG A 194 -7.42 28.10 -6.19
C ARG A 194 -7.39 28.02 -7.71
N SER A 195 -7.57 29.14 -8.39
CA SER A 195 -7.52 29.19 -9.88
C SER A 195 -6.21 28.72 -10.50
N ASN A 196 -5.12 28.71 -9.74
CA ASN A 196 -3.81 28.23 -10.16
C ASN A 196 -3.46 26.83 -9.64
N THR A 197 -4.34 26.19 -8.87
CA THR A 197 -4.13 24.82 -8.38
C THR A 197 -4.28 23.85 -9.55
N LYS A 198 -3.15 23.36 -10.08
CA LYS A 198 -3.09 22.48 -11.23
C LYS A 198 -3.08 21.00 -10.83
N VAL A 199 -2.44 20.68 -9.72
CA VAL A 199 -2.24 19.31 -9.22
C VAL A 199 -2.74 19.24 -7.79
N LEU A 200 -3.57 18.24 -7.49
CA LEU A 200 -3.88 17.80 -6.14
C LEU A 200 -3.21 16.45 -5.89
N VAL A 201 -2.44 16.35 -4.79
CA VAL A 201 -1.88 15.09 -4.28
C VAL A 201 -2.56 14.79 -2.95
N LEU A 202 -3.11 13.58 -2.79
CA LEU A 202 -3.78 13.19 -1.55
C LEU A 202 -3.56 11.69 -1.24
N PRO A 203 -3.54 11.29 0.05
CA PRO A 203 -3.54 9.86 0.40
C PRO A 203 -4.93 9.26 0.19
N HIS A 204 -5.03 7.98 -0.17
CA HIS A 204 -6.30 7.27 -0.09
C HIS A 204 -6.61 6.92 1.37
N ILE A 205 -5.60 6.43 2.10
CA ILE A 205 -5.63 6.28 3.54
C ILE A 205 -4.37 6.96 4.07
N ASP A 206 -4.51 7.92 4.98
CA ASP A 206 -3.36 8.57 5.56
C ASP A 206 -2.65 7.67 6.59
N ASN A 207 -1.39 7.95 6.83
CA ASN A 207 -0.57 7.14 7.73
C ASN A 207 -0.48 7.69 9.16
N ILE A 208 -1.20 8.74 9.49
CA ILE A 208 -1.20 9.39 10.82
C ILE A 208 -2.41 8.94 11.62
N VAL A 209 -3.62 9.27 11.17
CA VAL A 209 -4.88 8.96 11.88
C VAL A 209 -5.71 7.87 11.20
N GLY A 210 -5.26 7.36 10.03
CA GLY A 210 -5.92 6.29 9.32
C GLY A 210 -7.23 6.68 8.64
N LEU A 211 -7.41 7.97 8.33
CA LEU A 211 -8.58 8.45 7.59
C LEU A 211 -8.60 7.90 6.17
N ARG A 212 -9.69 7.24 5.82
CA ARG A 212 -10.01 6.82 4.46
C ARG A 212 -10.67 7.97 3.70
N HIS A 213 -9.91 8.59 2.81
CA HIS A 213 -10.40 9.70 2.00
C HIS A 213 -11.33 9.20 0.89
N PRO A 214 -12.46 9.86 0.61
CA PRO A 214 -13.35 9.57 -0.53
C PRO A 214 -12.72 10.09 -1.83
N VAL A 215 -11.62 9.46 -2.28
CA VAL A 215 -10.74 9.97 -3.34
C VAL A 215 -11.43 10.15 -4.69
N ASN A 216 -12.40 9.28 -5.02
CA ASN A 216 -13.15 9.38 -6.28
C ASN A 216 -14.08 10.61 -6.30
N GLU A 217 -14.76 10.86 -5.19
CA GLU A 217 -15.64 12.01 -5.02
C GLU A 217 -14.80 13.30 -4.96
N ILE A 218 -13.70 13.29 -4.20
CA ILE A 218 -12.78 14.45 -4.15
C ILE A 218 -12.26 14.74 -5.57
N ALA A 219 -11.78 13.74 -6.31
CA ALA A 219 -11.25 13.92 -7.66
C ALA A 219 -12.29 14.56 -8.59
N ARG A 220 -13.53 14.05 -8.57
CA ARG A 220 -14.62 14.62 -9.37
C ARG A 220 -14.89 16.08 -9.03
N GLU A 221 -15.00 16.38 -7.75
CA GLU A 221 -15.34 17.74 -7.27
C GLU A 221 -14.22 18.74 -7.55
N VAL A 222 -12.97 18.40 -7.30
CA VAL A 222 -11.84 19.33 -7.52
C VAL A 222 -11.56 19.54 -9.02
N LYS A 223 -11.78 18.53 -9.86
CA LYS A 223 -11.68 18.70 -11.32
C LYS A 223 -12.76 19.63 -11.87
N SER A 224 -13.95 19.62 -11.31
CA SER A 224 -15.01 20.59 -11.66
C SER A 224 -14.63 22.05 -11.31
N LEU A 225 -13.67 22.24 -10.39
CA LEU A 225 -13.12 23.55 -10.01
C LEU A 225 -11.83 23.91 -10.80
N GLY A 226 -11.43 23.10 -11.79
CA GLY A 226 -10.30 23.40 -12.67
C GLY A 226 -8.98 22.71 -12.32
N VAL A 227 -8.93 21.82 -11.32
CA VAL A 227 -7.76 20.98 -11.07
C VAL A 227 -7.58 20.03 -12.26
N GLU A 228 -6.40 20.05 -12.89
CA GLU A 228 -6.14 19.24 -14.09
C GLU A 228 -5.73 17.82 -13.72
N TYR A 229 -4.94 17.64 -12.65
CA TYR A 229 -4.40 16.33 -12.27
C TYR A 229 -4.68 16.03 -10.80
N VAL A 230 -5.16 14.80 -10.55
CA VAL A 230 -5.37 14.25 -9.21
C VAL A 230 -4.52 13.00 -9.05
N PHE A 231 -3.55 13.03 -8.12
CA PHE A 231 -2.62 11.94 -7.83
C PHE A 231 -2.87 11.39 -6.44
N VAL A 232 -2.99 10.08 -6.33
CA VAL A 232 -3.34 9.42 -5.08
C VAL A 232 -2.20 8.56 -4.57
N ASP A 233 -1.84 8.79 -3.30
CA ASP A 233 -0.96 7.90 -2.54
C ASP A 233 -1.76 6.70 -2.03
N GLY A 234 -1.54 5.56 -2.66
CA GLY A 234 -2.17 4.28 -2.35
C GLY A 234 -1.32 3.36 -1.48
N ALA A 235 -0.27 3.88 -0.84
CA ALA A 235 0.65 3.06 -0.04
C ALA A 235 -0.04 2.30 1.10
N GLN A 236 -1.13 2.84 1.65
CA GLN A 236 -1.87 2.23 2.76
C GLN A 236 -3.16 1.51 2.33
N SER A 237 -3.62 1.70 1.09
CA SER A 237 -4.91 1.16 0.64
C SER A 237 -4.80 -0.20 -0.06
N LEU A 238 -3.73 -0.41 -0.82
CA LEU A 238 -3.55 -1.65 -1.59
C LEU A 238 -3.43 -2.88 -0.68
N GLY A 239 -4.36 -3.82 -0.81
CA GLY A 239 -4.45 -5.02 0.02
C GLY A 239 -5.30 -4.85 1.28
N MET A 240 -5.57 -3.60 1.72
CA MET A 240 -6.46 -3.32 2.84
C MET A 240 -7.92 -3.15 2.37
N ILE A 241 -8.16 -2.36 1.35
CA ILE A 241 -9.50 -2.06 0.83
C ILE A 241 -9.61 -2.39 -0.66
N SER A 242 -10.84 -2.52 -1.15
CA SER A 242 -11.12 -2.59 -2.58
C SER A 242 -10.80 -1.26 -3.27
N ILE A 243 -10.19 -1.35 -4.45
CA ILE A 243 -9.83 -0.21 -5.30
C ILE A 243 -10.45 -0.45 -6.67
N ASP A 244 -11.13 0.57 -7.22
CA ASP A 244 -11.64 0.56 -8.61
C ASP A 244 -11.20 1.85 -9.31
N LEU A 245 -10.25 1.73 -10.23
CA LEU A 245 -9.70 2.85 -10.99
C LEU A 245 -10.36 3.03 -12.36
N LYS A 246 -11.17 2.06 -12.83
CA LYS A 246 -11.79 2.09 -14.16
C LYS A 246 -12.72 3.28 -14.35
N ASN A 247 -13.52 3.58 -13.32
CA ASN A 247 -14.52 4.63 -13.35
C ASN A 247 -14.11 5.86 -12.52
N SER A 248 -12.84 5.94 -12.14
CA SER A 248 -12.32 7.04 -11.35
C SER A 248 -11.88 8.21 -12.23
N GLN A 249 -11.83 9.42 -11.65
CA GLN A 249 -11.18 10.59 -12.27
C GLN A 249 -9.76 10.79 -11.76
N ILE A 250 -9.18 9.76 -11.17
CA ILE A 250 -7.79 9.76 -10.68
C ILE A 250 -6.85 9.58 -11.88
N ASP A 251 -5.84 10.43 -11.97
CA ASP A 251 -4.91 10.38 -13.10
C ASP A 251 -3.73 9.46 -12.84
N ALA A 252 -3.26 9.39 -11.59
CA ALA A 252 -2.23 8.45 -11.17
C ALA A 252 -2.45 7.96 -9.73
N TYR A 253 -2.03 6.71 -9.49
CA TYR A 253 -2.16 6.05 -8.20
C TYR A 253 -0.90 5.22 -7.93
N SER A 254 -0.13 5.58 -6.89
CA SER A 254 1.13 4.91 -6.58
C SER A 254 1.05 4.13 -5.28
N MET A 255 1.56 2.90 -5.26
CA MET A 255 1.30 1.92 -4.21
C MET A 255 2.57 1.21 -3.73
N SER A 256 2.52 0.74 -2.47
CA SER A 256 3.58 -0.02 -1.80
C SER A 256 3.06 -1.41 -1.38
N PRO A 257 3.07 -2.40 -2.29
CA PRO A 257 2.57 -3.76 -2.03
C PRO A 257 3.18 -4.45 -0.80
N HIS A 258 4.39 -4.08 -0.41
CA HIS A 258 5.10 -4.63 0.75
C HIS A 258 4.49 -4.26 2.12
N LYS A 259 3.41 -3.46 2.16
CA LYS A 259 2.68 -3.13 3.40
C LYS A 259 1.50 -4.09 3.60
N TRP A 260 0.33 -3.74 3.10
CA TRP A 260 -0.92 -4.44 3.37
C TRP A 260 -1.18 -5.63 2.42
N LEU A 261 -0.66 -5.57 1.20
CA LEU A 261 -0.66 -6.71 0.28
C LEU A 261 0.41 -7.75 0.63
N GLN A 262 1.32 -7.44 1.57
CA GLN A 262 2.31 -8.37 2.11
C GLN A 262 3.21 -9.02 1.05
N ALA A 263 3.50 -8.28 -0.01
CA ALA A 263 4.43 -8.66 -1.07
C ALA A 263 5.90 -8.48 -0.65
N PRO A 264 6.86 -9.02 -1.40
CA PRO A 264 8.27 -8.78 -1.15
C PRO A 264 8.63 -7.29 -1.12
N LYS A 265 9.55 -6.92 -0.21
CA LYS A 265 10.10 -5.55 -0.12
C LYS A 265 10.79 -5.20 -1.42
N GLY A 266 10.73 -3.93 -1.83
CA GLY A 266 11.27 -3.47 -3.10
C GLY A 266 10.34 -3.73 -4.30
N THR A 267 9.04 -4.00 -4.04
CA THR A 267 8.00 -4.03 -5.07
C THR A 267 7.04 -2.86 -4.89
N GLY A 268 6.67 -2.23 -6.00
CA GLY A 268 5.71 -1.15 -6.11
C GLY A 268 4.75 -1.37 -7.28
N LEU A 269 3.60 -0.73 -7.23
CA LEU A 269 2.67 -0.64 -8.36
C LEU A 269 2.36 0.83 -8.62
N PHE A 270 2.34 1.20 -9.90
CA PHE A 270 2.06 2.55 -10.33
C PHE A 270 1.04 2.54 -11.47
N TYR A 271 -0.16 3.01 -11.17
CA TYR A 271 -1.20 3.26 -12.16
C TYR A 271 -1.05 4.67 -12.73
N VAL A 272 -1.18 4.80 -14.03
CA VAL A 272 -1.24 6.09 -14.73
C VAL A 272 -2.23 5.99 -15.87
N ASN A 273 -3.24 6.85 -15.90
CA ASN A 273 -4.25 6.83 -16.94
C ASN A 273 -3.63 7.19 -18.31
N LYS A 274 -4.32 6.83 -19.38
CA LYS A 274 -3.82 7.01 -20.77
C LYS A 274 -3.45 8.46 -21.06
N ASN A 275 -4.29 9.43 -20.68
CA ASN A 275 -4.07 10.83 -21.02
C ASN A 275 -2.80 11.38 -20.37
N LEU A 276 -2.60 11.07 -19.08
CA LEU A 276 -1.41 11.48 -18.35
C LEU A 276 -0.16 10.75 -18.87
N ARG A 277 -0.27 9.47 -19.20
CA ARG A 277 0.82 8.67 -19.78
C ARG A 277 1.35 9.25 -21.09
N ASP A 278 0.50 9.79 -21.93
CA ASP A 278 0.90 10.42 -23.19
C ASP A 278 1.70 11.73 -22.97
N ILE A 279 1.54 12.37 -21.80
CA ILE A 279 2.19 13.63 -21.43
C ILE A 279 3.53 13.40 -20.70
N ILE A 280 3.57 12.44 -19.76
CA ILE A 280 4.76 12.17 -18.96
C ILE A 280 5.74 11.29 -19.76
N PRO A 281 6.98 11.76 -20.01
CA PRO A 281 7.98 10.98 -20.71
C PRO A 281 8.47 9.80 -19.88
N LYS A 282 9.16 8.85 -20.50
CA LYS A 282 9.89 7.82 -19.77
C LYS A 282 11.03 8.43 -18.95
N MET A 283 11.35 7.79 -17.81
CA MET A 283 12.41 8.25 -16.92
C MET A 283 13.78 7.70 -17.34
N TRP A 284 13.83 6.48 -17.84
CA TRP A 284 15.05 5.78 -18.21
C TRP A 284 15.09 5.54 -19.73
N TYR A 285 16.26 5.73 -20.32
CA TYR A 285 16.48 5.64 -21.77
C TYR A 285 17.46 4.50 -22.08
N LYS A 286 17.07 3.27 -21.73
CA LYS A 286 17.88 2.09 -21.98
C LYS A 286 17.77 1.61 -23.44
N SER A 287 16.55 1.57 -23.98
CA SER A 287 16.28 1.05 -25.32
C SER A 287 15.11 1.80 -25.96
N SER A 288 15.05 1.78 -27.28
CA SER A 288 13.89 2.25 -28.04
C SER A 288 12.93 1.07 -28.26
N ARG A 289 11.76 1.14 -27.65
CA ARG A 289 10.69 0.14 -27.79
C ARG A 289 9.35 0.84 -27.98
N PRO A 290 9.03 1.29 -29.22
CA PRO A 290 7.89 2.15 -29.50
C PRO A 290 6.56 1.63 -28.97
N GLU A 291 6.35 0.31 -28.96
CA GLU A 291 5.09 -0.27 -28.43
C GLU A 291 5.03 -0.23 -26.90
N GLU A 292 6.16 -0.42 -26.21
CA GLU A 292 6.24 -0.29 -24.75
C GLU A 292 6.11 1.18 -24.32
N ASP A 293 6.60 2.11 -25.12
CA ASP A 293 6.46 3.56 -24.88
C ASP A 293 5.00 4.05 -24.89
N LYS A 294 4.07 3.29 -25.50
CA LYS A 294 2.63 3.55 -25.47
C LYS A 294 1.93 3.07 -24.20
N THR A 295 2.62 2.34 -23.33
CA THR A 295 2.07 1.76 -22.10
C THR A 295 2.81 2.26 -20.87
N ALA A 296 2.28 1.99 -19.68
CA ALA A 296 2.95 2.35 -18.42
C ALA A 296 4.29 1.61 -18.24
N THR A 297 4.55 0.54 -18.99
CA THR A 297 5.81 -0.22 -18.90
C THR A 297 7.04 0.64 -19.22
N LYS A 298 6.87 1.77 -19.94
CA LYS A 298 7.96 2.73 -20.18
C LYS A 298 8.59 3.30 -18.91
N TYR A 299 7.87 3.25 -17.77
CA TYR A 299 8.36 3.76 -16.49
C TYR A 299 9.18 2.73 -15.71
N GLU A 300 9.27 1.50 -16.18
CA GLU A 300 10.00 0.41 -15.52
C GLU A 300 11.18 -0.14 -16.34
N ASP A 301 11.52 0.47 -17.50
CA ASP A 301 12.59 0.00 -18.37
C ASP A 301 13.97 0.55 -17.94
N TYR A 302 14.40 0.20 -16.71
CA TYR A 302 15.69 0.60 -16.14
C TYR A 302 16.74 -0.53 -16.13
N SER A 303 16.62 -1.58 -16.99
CA SER A 303 17.52 -2.70 -17.15
C SER A 303 17.25 -3.88 -16.18
N THR A 304 18.33 -4.52 -15.67
CA THR A 304 18.23 -5.69 -14.79
C THR A 304 17.51 -5.32 -13.49
N ARG A 305 16.59 -6.18 -13.09
CA ARG A 305 15.75 -5.94 -11.90
C ARG A 305 15.57 -7.23 -11.09
N ALA A 306 15.05 -7.09 -9.88
CA ALA A 306 14.77 -8.21 -8.98
C ALA A 306 13.53 -9.01 -9.45
N TRP A 307 13.67 -9.75 -10.57
CA TRP A 307 12.59 -10.55 -11.15
C TRP A 307 11.92 -11.49 -10.17
N PRO A 308 12.65 -12.22 -9.27
CA PRO A 308 12.04 -13.07 -8.27
C PRO A 308 11.00 -12.34 -7.40
N ALA A 309 11.32 -11.11 -6.98
CA ALA A 309 10.39 -10.28 -6.20
C ALA A 309 9.16 -9.86 -7.00
N VAL A 310 9.35 -9.53 -8.29
CA VAL A 310 8.24 -9.17 -9.20
C VAL A 310 7.28 -10.35 -9.41
N VAL A 311 7.82 -11.56 -9.54
CA VAL A 311 7.00 -12.77 -9.67
C VAL A 311 6.25 -13.06 -8.38
N ALA A 312 6.92 -13.00 -7.23
CA ALA A 312 6.31 -13.22 -5.92
C ALA A 312 5.29 -12.14 -5.54
N LEU A 313 5.35 -10.94 -6.12
CA LEU A 313 4.25 -9.97 -6.06
C LEU A 313 2.95 -10.53 -6.67
N GLY A 314 3.06 -11.26 -7.78
CA GLY A 314 1.92 -11.98 -8.36
C GLY A 314 1.33 -13.01 -7.40
N ASP A 315 2.17 -13.72 -6.65
CA ASP A 315 1.72 -14.70 -5.65
C ASP A 315 1.08 -13.99 -4.43
N ALA A 316 1.58 -12.83 -4.03
CA ALA A 316 0.92 -12.03 -3.00
C ALA A 316 -0.50 -11.60 -3.42
N ILE A 317 -0.69 -11.20 -4.67
CA ILE A 317 -2.03 -10.89 -5.22
C ILE A 317 -2.93 -12.14 -5.19
N ARG A 318 -2.43 -13.30 -5.63
CA ARG A 318 -3.18 -14.56 -5.59
C ARG A 318 -3.57 -14.96 -4.16
N PHE A 319 -2.65 -14.80 -3.21
CA PHE A 319 -2.91 -15.05 -1.79
C PHE A 319 -4.06 -14.16 -1.29
N HIS A 320 -4.01 -12.86 -1.52
CA HIS A 320 -5.08 -11.93 -1.10
C HIS A 320 -6.41 -12.20 -1.80
N ASN A 321 -6.39 -12.57 -3.09
CA ASN A 321 -7.59 -12.94 -3.82
C ASN A 321 -8.22 -14.23 -3.26
N SER A 322 -7.41 -15.20 -2.83
CA SER A 322 -7.91 -16.44 -2.23
C SER A 322 -8.56 -16.26 -0.86
N LEU A 323 -8.15 -15.23 -0.10
CA LEU A 323 -8.81 -14.84 1.14
C LEU A 323 -10.20 -14.23 0.86
N GLY A 324 -10.33 -13.53 -0.25
CA GLY A 324 -11.52 -12.73 -0.58
C GLY A 324 -11.57 -11.41 0.19
N GLN A 325 -12.10 -10.37 -0.46
CA GLN A 325 -12.14 -9.03 0.16
C GLN A 325 -13.10 -8.98 1.34
N GLN A 326 -14.29 -9.59 1.24
CA GLN A 326 -15.30 -9.56 2.31
C GLN A 326 -14.75 -10.11 3.63
N ARG A 327 -14.08 -11.27 3.62
CA ARG A 327 -13.47 -11.83 4.84
C ARG A 327 -12.44 -10.92 5.49
N LYS A 328 -11.64 -10.22 4.66
CA LYS A 328 -10.67 -9.24 5.17
C LYS A 328 -11.38 -8.05 5.80
N ASP A 329 -12.42 -7.54 5.15
CA ASP A 329 -13.22 -6.43 5.64
C ASP A 329 -13.90 -6.77 6.96
N ASP A 330 -14.46 -7.98 7.09
CA ASP A 330 -15.09 -8.47 8.32
C ASP A 330 -14.09 -8.59 9.47
N HIS A 331 -12.92 -9.17 9.19
CA HIS A 331 -11.84 -9.29 10.18
C HIS A 331 -11.31 -7.92 10.63
N TYR A 332 -11.09 -7.02 9.69
CA TYR A 332 -10.60 -5.67 9.97
C TYR A 332 -11.63 -4.84 10.71
N ASN A 333 -12.90 -4.89 10.31
CA ASN A 333 -13.98 -4.20 11.02
C ASN A 333 -14.14 -4.73 12.46
N PHE A 334 -14.03 -6.04 12.66
CA PHE A 334 -14.03 -6.63 14.00
C PHE A 334 -12.88 -6.08 14.86
N LEU A 335 -11.63 -6.17 14.40
CA LEU A 335 -10.48 -5.67 15.15
C LEU A 335 -10.59 -4.17 15.45
N TRP A 336 -10.99 -3.38 14.46
CA TRP A 336 -11.17 -1.95 14.61
C TRP A 336 -12.24 -1.61 15.65
N SER A 337 -13.41 -2.25 15.54
CA SER A 337 -14.56 -2.00 16.41
C SER A 337 -14.26 -2.39 17.87
N GLU A 338 -13.63 -3.55 18.09
CA GLU A 338 -13.27 -3.99 19.43
C GLU A 338 -12.15 -3.12 20.02
N THR A 339 -11.15 -2.73 19.23
CA THR A 339 -10.11 -1.79 19.69
C THR A 339 -10.73 -0.47 20.15
N LYS A 340 -11.61 0.11 19.32
CA LYS A 340 -12.30 1.36 19.71
C LYS A 340 -13.09 1.22 20.99
N LYS A 341 -13.86 0.12 21.16
CA LYS A 341 -14.62 -0.15 22.39
C LYS A 341 -13.73 -0.25 23.63
N ILE A 342 -12.52 -0.80 23.50
CA ILE A 342 -11.56 -0.88 24.59
C ILE A 342 -11.06 0.52 24.94
N ILE A 343 -10.62 1.28 23.95
CA ILE A 343 -10.08 2.64 24.16
C ILE A 343 -11.14 3.59 24.71
N ASP A 344 -12.39 3.53 24.24
CA ASP A 344 -13.49 4.40 24.70
C ASP A 344 -13.83 4.20 26.20
N LYS A 345 -13.40 3.09 26.81
CA LYS A 345 -13.58 2.83 28.25
C LYS A 345 -12.44 3.39 29.12
N GLU A 346 -11.33 3.78 28.50
CA GLU A 346 -10.11 4.16 29.20
C GLU A 346 -9.92 5.67 29.24
N SER A 347 -10.16 6.30 30.40
CA SER A 347 -10.11 7.76 30.54
C SER A 347 -8.73 8.39 30.33
N LYS A 348 -7.66 7.60 30.28
CA LYS A 348 -6.28 8.04 30.05
C LYS A 348 -5.85 7.99 28.59
N LEU A 349 -6.70 7.47 27.71
CA LEU A 349 -6.41 7.27 26.29
C LEU A 349 -7.44 8.02 25.44
N ASP A 350 -6.97 8.61 24.36
CA ASP A 350 -7.83 9.32 23.39
C ASP A 350 -7.87 8.57 22.06
N TRP A 351 -9.07 8.35 21.52
CA TRP A 351 -9.22 7.82 20.17
C TRP A 351 -9.04 8.95 19.16
N LEU A 352 -7.95 8.91 18.36
CA LEU A 352 -7.54 9.94 17.40
C LEU A 352 -7.69 9.48 15.94
N SER A 353 -8.49 8.47 15.69
CA SER A 353 -8.89 7.99 14.36
C SER A 353 -10.37 8.29 14.11
N PRO A 354 -10.90 8.18 12.86
CA PRO A 354 -12.32 8.39 12.61
C PRO A 354 -13.20 7.57 13.56
N SER A 355 -14.36 8.09 13.94
CA SER A 355 -15.30 7.39 14.82
C SER A 355 -16.13 6.32 14.12
N ASN A 356 -16.17 6.33 12.78
CA ASN A 356 -16.90 5.38 11.93
C ASN A 356 -15.89 4.61 11.05
N TYR A 357 -16.01 3.27 10.98
CA TYR A 357 -15.15 2.43 10.16
C TYR A 357 -15.25 2.72 8.65
N ASP A 358 -16.36 3.25 8.15
CA ASP A 358 -16.48 3.67 6.74
C ASP A 358 -15.46 4.73 6.33
N LEU A 359 -15.03 5.55 7.30
CA LEU A 359 -13.96 6.54 7.14
C LEU A 359 -12.66 6.11 7.83
N GLY A 360 -12.70 5.03 8.60
CA GLY A 360 -11.55 4.45 9.30
C GLY A 360 -10.80 3.43 8.46
N SER A 361 -9.77 2.89 9.06
CA SER A 361 -8.92 1.85 8.47
C SER A 361 -8.21 1.05 9.55
N MET A 362 -7.37 0.09 9.15
CA MET A 362 -6.52 -0.65 10.09
C MET A 362 -5.31 0.16 10.60
N ILE A 363 -5.28 1.44 10.34
CA ILE A 363 -4.39 2.39 11.02
C ILE A 363 -5.22 3.08 12.09
N MET A 364 -4.90 2.78 13.34
CA MET A 364 -5.60 3.31 14.50
C MET A 364 -4.60 4.08 15.37
N THR A 365 -4.98 5.26 15.81
CA THR A 365 -4.09 6.16 16.54
C THR A 365 -4.69 6.49 17.89
N ILE A 366 -3.88 6.29 18.93
CA ILE A 366 -4.24 6.40 20.34
C ILE A 366 -3.44 7.54 20.96
N GLY A 367 -4.10 8.58 21.39
CA GLY A 367 -3.49 9.71 22.09
C GLY A 367 -3.05 9.33 23.49
N ILE A 368 -1.88 9.84 23.90
CA ILE A 368 -1.30 9.63 25.22
C ILE A 368 -1.12 10.99 25.90
N GLN A 369 -1.72 11.17 27.09
CA GLN A 369 -1.71 12.47 27.76
C GLN A 369 -0.53 12.65 28.71
N SER A 370 -0.11 11.60 29.39
CA SER A 370 0.75 11.68 30.59
C SER A 370 2.22 11.33 30.36
N ARG A 371 2.61 10.85 29.18
CA ARG A 371 3.97 10.40 28.87
C ARG A 371 4.32 10.62 27.39
N SER A 372 5.63 10.72 27.08
CA SER A 372 6.11 10.73 25.70
C SER A 372 5.79 9.38 25.00
N SER A 373 5.19 9.46 23.83
CA SER A 373 4.92 8.27 23.02
C SER A 373 6.19 7.56 22.53
N PHE A 374 7.31 8.27 22.41
CA PHE A 374 8.61 7.68 22.08
C PHE A 374 9.15 6.85 23.24
N GLU A 375 9.16 7.40 24.47
CA GLU A 375 9.58 6.65 25.65
C GLU A 375 8.72 5.40 25.86
N LEU A 376 7.40 5.54 25.67
CA LEU A 376 6.48 4.42 25.80
C LEU A 376 6.72 3.36 24.70
N SER A 377 7.04 3.79 23.49
CA SER A 377 7.41 2.88 22.38
C SER A 377 8.70 2.09 22.67
N GLU A 378 9.68 2.71 23.32
CA GLU A 378 10.90 2.02 23.75
C GLU A 378 10.62 0.95 24.81
N ILE A 379 9.81 1.26 25.80
CA ILE A 379 9.35 0.28 26.81
C ILE A 379 8.60 -0.88 26.16
N LEU A 380 7.64 -0.57 25.29
CA LEU A 380 6.84 -1.57 24.56
C LEU A 380 7.74 -2.53 23.78
N SER A 381 8.73 -1.99 23.06
CA SER A 381 9.64 -2.78 22.24
C SER A 381 10.63 -3.60 23.08
N ASN A 382 11.31 -2.98 24.05
CA ASN A 382 12.42 -3.59 24.75
C ASN A 382 11.98 -4.57 25.82
N ASP A 383 10.92 -4.24 26.58
CA ASP A 383 10.50 -5.03 27.73
C ASP A 383 9.37 -6.02 27.41
N TYR A 384 8.55 -5.73 26.38
CA TYR A 384 7.35 -6.51 26.09
C TYR A 384 7.29 -7.09 24.66
N ASN A 385 8.27 -6.81 23.80
CA ASN A 385 8.32 -7.23 22.40
C ASN A 385 7.03 -6.85 21.62
N ILE A 386 6.58 -5.58 21.81
CA ILE A 386 5.41 -5.00 21.15
C ILE A 386 5.89 -3.88 20.21
N HIS A 387 5.62 -4.01 18.93
CA HIS A 387 6.11 -3.09 17.91
C HIS A 387 4.99 -2.24 17.33
N ILE A 388 5.09 -0.91 17.54
CA ILE A 388 4.14 0.11 17.09
C ILE A 388 4.90 1.31 16.47
N ARG A 389 4.20 2.35 16.07
CA ARG A 389 4.79 3.62 15.62
C ARG A 389 4.41 4.76 16.54
N PRO A 390 5.38 5.41 17.25
CA PRO A 390 5.11 6.61 18.02
C PRO A 390 5.07 7.86 17.14
N PHE A 391 4.28 8.88 17.55
CA PHE A 391 4.29 10.24 17.04
C PHE A 391 4.33 11.22 18.23
N GLU A 392 5.19 12.25 18.16
CA GLU A 392 5.14 13.38 19.09
C GLU A 392 4.55 14.63 18.42
N LYS A 393 4.65 14.70 17.11
CA LYS A 393 4.10 15.79 16.29
C LYS A 393 3.39 15.22 15.07
N PRO A 394 2.24 15.77 14.67
CA PRO A 394 1.52 16.91 15.30
C PRO A 394 0.78 16.53 16.58
N ILE A 395 0.76 15.27 17.00
CA ILE A 395 0.06 14.72 18.16
C ILE A 395 0.96 13.75 18.92
N ASN A 396 0.90 13.77 20.27
CA ASN A 396 1.57 12.75 21.08
C ASN A 396 0.71 11.49 21.10
N ALA A 397 1.09 10.48 20.33
CA ALA A 397 0.24 9.32 20.08
C ALA A 397 1.01 8.06 19.70
N LEU A 398 0.39 6.92 19.93
CA LEU A 398 0.79 5.61 19.41
C LEU A 398 -0.08 5.24 18.22
N ARG A 399 0.52 5.03 17.07
CA ARG A 399 -0.17 4.45 15.92
C ARG A 399 -0.01 2.94 15.92
N ILE A 400 -1.12 2.24 15.99
CA ILE A 400 -1.17 0.79 15.79
C ILE A 400 -1.70 0.47 14.41
N SER A 401 -1.19 -0.58 13.83
CA SER A 401 -1.59 -1.03 12.50
C SER A 401 -1.51 -2.56 12.40
N PRO A 402 -2.46 -3.25 13.05
CA PRO A 402 -2.61 -4.70 12.94
C PRO A 402 -2.98 -5.10 11.51
N ASN A 403 -2.67 -6.33 11.11
CA ASN A 403 -3.02 -6.88 9.81
C ASN A 403 -3.58 -8.30 9.99
N LEU A 404 -3.66 -9.05 8.91
CA LEU A 404 -4.20 -10.41 8.87
C LEU A 404 -3.53 -11.39 9.85
N SER A 405 -2.27 -11.13 10.25
CA SER A 405 -1.55 -11.93 11.25
C SER A 405 -1.90 -11.60 12.70
N SER A 406 -2.51 -10.44 12.94
CA SER A 406 -2.78 -9.92 14.28
C SER A 406 -4.15 -10.36 14.79
N ASP A 407 -4.28 -10.49 16.10
CA ASP A 407 -5.55 -10.76 16.78
C ASP A 407 -5.86 -9.73 17.88
N LEU A 408 -7.02 -9.87 18.50
CA LEU A 408 -7.43 -8.97 19.57
C LEU A 408 -6.55 -9.08 20.83
N ASN A 409 -5.93 -10.24 21.08
CA ASN A 409 -5.03 -10.43 22.23
C ASN A 409 -3.75 -9.59 22.09
N ASP A 410 -3.23 -9.42 20.86
CA ASP A 410 -2.09 -8.53 20.59
C ASP A 410 -2.43 -7.09 20.98
N ILE A 411 -3.65 -6.65 20.65
CA ILE A 411 -4.14 -5.31 20.93
C ILE A 411 -4.41 -5.13 22.43
N GLN A 412 -5.05 -6.11 23.08
CA GLN A 412 -5.31 -6.07 24.52
C GLN A 412 -3.99 -6.02 25.31
N LYS A 413 -3.02 -6.87 24.95
CA LYS A 413 -1.67 -6.87 25.55
C LYS A 413 -1.01 -5.49 25.44
N LEU A 414 -1.10 -4.84 24.27
CA LEU A 414 -0.59 -3.49 24.09
C LEU A 414 -1.25 -2.50 25.06
N ILE A 415 -2.58 -2.50 25.11
CA ILE A 415 -3.35 -1.54 25.94
C ILE A 415 -3.06 -1.74 27.42
N ASP A 416 -3.03 -2.99 27.90
CA ASP A 416 -2.70 -3.32 29.31
C ASP A 416 -1.30 -2.81 29.69
N VAL A 417 -0.31 -2.99 28.79
CA VAL A 417 1.06 -2.49 29.04
C VAL A 417 1.10 -0.96 29.01
N VAL A 418 0.39 -0.33 28.07
CA VAL A 418 0.29 1.14 28.00
C VAL A 418 -0.30 1.69 29.29
N LEU A 419 -1.45 1.19 29.74
CA LEU A 419 -2.14 1.64 30.96
C LEU A 419 -1.31 1.45 32.24
N LYS A 420 -0.47 0.43 32.27
CA LYS A 420 0.46 0.19 33.39
C LYS A 420 1.59 1.21 33.46
N ASN A 421 1.95 1.83 32.34
CA ASN A 421 3.12 2.69 32.20
C ASN A 421 2.79 4.19 32.03
N ILE A 422 1.50 4.57 32.13
CA ILE A 422 1.02 5.97 32.06
C ILE A 422 0.32 6.45 33.32
#